data_07a19dd2902182d98b283c2870e88c92
#
_entry.id   07a19dd2902182d98b283c2870e88c92
#
_cell.length_a   1.000
_cell.length_b   1.000
_cell.length_c   1.000
_cell.angle_alpha   90.00
_cell.angle_beta   90.00
_cell.angle_gamma   90.00
#
_symmetry.space_group_name_H-M   'P 1'
#
loop_
_entity.id
_entity.type
_entity.pdbx_description
1 polymer ?
#
loop_
_entity_poly.entity_id
_entity_poly.type
_entity_poly.pdbx_seq_one_letter_code
_entity_poly.pdbx_strand_id
1 'polypeptide(L)'
;MILGDFGTSYCKFLDLDAPGAVPSIIATKELPRETRVDLATGHNGKRFAARYVNELIALARGGEALIQEDEYVLLDCGSRDIKFIKYANGKLADMGWNAECGASMGFTIELLERYYDLDYARLRVPEQTFSVTCGVLGMSDIFDAVISGVEVAEAVARFVKGIAINAYRFAGSPAKLYLSGGLCDNPLFVGSFPCQVIPLGRFVLLRGLAAEARHPSPPPVS
;
A
#
# COMPACT_ATOMS: atom_id res chain seq x y z
N MET A 1 1.21 -5.00 24.78
CA MET A 1 2.25 -4.76 23.75
C MET A 1 1.62 -4.01 22.59
N ILE A 2 2.10 -2.81 22.37
CA ILE A 2 1.56 -1.94 21.30
C ILE A 2 2.44 -2.05 20.06
N LEU A 3 1.83 -2.38 18.93
CA LEU A 3 2.44 -2.43 17.61
C LEU A 3 2.07 -1.17 16.82
N GLY A 4 3.00 -0.65 16.00
CA GLY A 4 2.76 0.53 15.17
C GLY A 4 3.31 0.39 13.74
N ASP A 5 2.46 0.68 12.75
CA ASP A 5 2.86 0.90 11.36
C ASP A 5 2.77 2.40 11.05
N PHE A 6 3.93 3.04 10.88
CA PHE A 6 4.06 4.50 10.70
C PHE A 6 4.18 4.87 9.22
N GLY A 7 3.05 4.84 8.54
CA GLY A 7 2.96 5.23 7.14
C GLY A 7 3.03 6.75 6.90
N THR A 8 3.04 7.16 5.63
CA THR A 8 3.13 8.58 5.24
C THR A 8 1.83 9.33 5.48
N SER A 9 0.68 8.81 5.02
CA SER A 9 -0.63 9.45 5.22
C SER A 9 -1.28 9.04 6.54
N TYR A 10 -1.11 7.79 6.95
CA TYR A 10 -1.77 7.22 8.14
C TYR A 10 -0.80 6.36 8.94
N CYS A 11 -0.91 6.48 10.26
CA CYS A 11 -0.33 5.54 11.22
C CYS A 11 -1.41 4.58 11.69
N LYS A 12 -1.02 3.32 11.91
CA LYS A 12 -1.92 2.24 12.32
C LYS A 12 -1.36 1.57 13.57
N PHE A 13 -2.22 1.20 14.50
CA PHE A 13 -1.82 0.64 15.79
C PHE A 13 -2.63 -0.60 16.11
N LEU A 14 -2.01 -1.50 16.87
CA LEU A 14 -2.64 -2.68 17.43
C LEU A 14 -2.09 -2.94 18.84
N ASP A 15 -2.97 -2.95 19.83
CA ASP A 15 -2.61 -3.38 21.18
C ASP A 15 -2.93 -4.87 21.33
N LEU A 16 -1.88 -5.69 21.45
CA LEU A 16 -2.03 -7.15 21.59
C LEU A 16 -2.58 -7.57 22.95
N ASP A 17 -2.48 -6.72 23.97
CA ASP A 17 -2.95 -7.01 25.34
C ASP A 17 -4.42 -6.60 25.52
N ALA A 18 -4.99 -5.83 24.59
CA ALA A 18 -6.39 -5.44 24.64
C ALA A 18 -7.32 -6.62 24.33
N PRO A 19 -8.37 -6.88 25.12
CA PRO A 19 -9.35 -7.91 24.81
C PRO A 19 -10.04 -7.64 23.47
N GLY A 20 -9.98 -8.60 22.55
CA GLY A 20 -10.57 -8.44 21.21
C GLY A 20 -9.87 -7.40 20.35
N ALA A 21 -8.55 -7.30 20.47
CA ALA A 21 -7.68 -6.29 19.82
C ALA A 21 -8.07 -5.99 18.36
N VAL A 22 -8.58 -4.78 18.12
CA VAL A 22 -8.94 -4.25 16.80
C VAL A 22 -7.92 -3.17 16.43
N PRO A 23 -7.38 -3.21 15.19
CA PRO A 23 -6.49 -2.15 14.72
C PRO A 23 -7.17 -0.79 14.71
N SER A 24 -6.44 0.24 15.14
CA SER A 24 -6.84 1.64 15.03
C SER A 24 -5.99 2.37 13.98
N ILE A 25 -6.50 3.49 13.48
CA ILE A 25 -5.85 4.30 12.45
C ILE A 25 -5.99 5.78 12.82
N ILE A 26 -4.91 6.53 12.63
CA ILE A 26 -4.88 7.99 12.78
C ILE A 26 -4.16 8.63 11.60
N ALA A 27 -4.58 9.80 11.16
CA ALA A 27 -3.83 10.56 10.16
C ALA A 27 -2.45 10.94 10.71
N THR A 28 -1.40 10.71 9.93
CA THR A 28 0.00 10.95 10.39
C THR A 28 0.22 12.41 10.81
N LYS A 29 -0.47 13.36 10.20
CA LYS A 29 -0.44 14.78 10.59
C LYS A 29 -1.02 15.06 11.99
N GLU A 30 -1.83 14.15 12.52
CA GLU A 30 -2.49 14.23 13.83
C GLU A 30 -1.80 13.38 14.91
N LEU A 31 -0.70 12.69 14.51
CA LEU A 31 0.03 11.81 15.43
C LEU A 31 0.70 12.61 16.56
N PRO A 32 0.40 12.33 17.85
CA PRO A 32 1.09 12.96 18.95
C PRO A 32 2.60 12.71 18.92
N ARG A 33 3.41 13.74 19.19
CA ARG A 33 4.88 13.65 19.14
C ARG A 33 5.47 12.69 20.18
N GLU A 34 4.80 12.52 21.29
CA GLU A 34 5.15 11.65 22.41
C GLU A 34 4.73 10.18 22.18
N THR A 35 4.07 9.86 21.07
CA THR A 35 3.66 8.48 20.75
C THR A 35 4.85 7.53 20.88
N ARG A 36 4.65 6.43 21.60
CA ARG A 36 5.62 5.33 21.73
C ARG A 36 4.90 4.00 21.59
N VAL A 37 5.58 3.05 20.96
CA VAL A 37 5.12 1.68 20.78
C VAL A 37 6.25 0.70 21.07
N ASP A 38 5.93 -0.56 21.33
CA ASP A 38 6.92 -1.59 21.64
C ASP A 38 7.66 -2.08 20.41
N LEU A 39 6.93 -2.22 19.30
CA LEU A 39 7.46 -2.71 18.03
C LEU A 39 6.85 -1.91 16.86
N ALA A 40 7.69 -1.44 15.96
CA ALA A 40 7.26 -0.61 14.85
C ALA A 40 7.75 -1.11 13.49
N THR A 41 7.00 -0.73 12.46
CA THR A 41 7.39 -0.73 11.05
C THR A 41 6.96 0.59 10.41
N GLY A 42 7.15 0.72 9.11
CA GLY A 42 6.82 1.92 8.37
C GLY A 42 7.98 2.91 8.32
N HIS A 43 7.92 3.85 7.38
CA HIS A 43 9.01 4.76 7.04
C HIS A 43 9.61 5.52 8.25
N ASN A 44 8.76 5.95 9.18
CA ASN A 44 9.18 6.70 10.36
C ASN A 44 9.22 5.85 11.65
N GLY A 45 8.95 4.55 11.57
CA GLY A 45 8.76 3.67 12.73
C GLY A 45 9.91 3.68 13.74
N LYS A 46 11.16 3.79 13.27
CA LYS A 46 12.37 3.86 14.12
C LYS A 46 12.37 5.02 15.14
N ARG A 47 11.59 6.07 14.88
CA ARG A 47 11.51 7.25 15.79
C ARG A 47 10.58 7.02 16.98
N PHE A 48 9.68 6.05 16.87
CA PHE A 48 8.57 5.85 17.81
C PHE A 48 8.67 4.55 18.60
N ALA A 49 9.64 3.69 18.30
CA ALA A 49 9.83 2.42 18.99
C ALA A 49 11.30 2.08 19.20
N ALA A 50 11.58 1.33 20.26
CA ALA A 50 12.91 0.78 20.54
C ALA A 50 13.23 -0.40 19.58
N ARG A 51 12.21 -1.14 19.14
CA ARG A 51 12.34 -2.27 18.22
C ARG A 51 11.65 -1.91 16.90
N TYR A 52 12.36 -2.15 15.79
CA TYR A 52 11.88 -1.86 14.46
C TYR A 52 12.02 -3.09 13.56
N VAL A 53 10.99 -3.38 12.80
CA VAL A 53 10.97 -4.41 11.76
C VAL A 53 10.94 -3.73 10.39
N ASN A 54 11.81 -4.18 9.48
CA ASN A 54 11.79 -3.68 8.10
C ASN A 54 10.42 -3.97 7.45
N GLU A 55 9.94 -3.04 6.63
CA GLU A 55 8.61 -3.13 6.01
C GLU A 55 8.44 -4.35 5.12
N LEU A 56 9.48 -4.77 4.39
CA LEU A 56 9.43 -6.00 3.57
C LEU A 56 9.33 -7.25 4.44
N ILE A 57 10.01 -7.29 5.60
CA ILE A 57 9.88 -8.38 6.56
C ILE A 57 8.47 -8.40 7.14
N ALA A 58 7.95 -7.23 7.57
CA ALA A 58 6.60 -7.13 8.08
C ALA A 58 5.56 -7.54 7.02
N LEU A 59 5.77 -7.17 5.74
CA LEU A 59 4.91 -7.56 4.64
C LEU A 59 4.94 -9.08 4.41
N ALA A 60 6.13 -9.69 4.40
CA ALA A 60 6.30 -11.13 4.23
C ALA A 60 5.59 -11.91 5.35
N ARG A 61 5.84 -11.54 6.62
CA ARG A 61 5.18 -12.14 7.77
C ARG A 61 3.66 -11.94 7.77
N GLY A 62 3.20 -10.79 7.28
CA GLY A 62 1.78 -10.51 7.10
C GLY A 62 1.14 -11.37 6.02
N GLY A 63 1.84 -11.57 4.90
CA GLY A 63 1.43 -12.48 3.84
C GLY A 63 1.34 -13.92 4.32
N GLU A 64 2.37 -14.45 4.99
CA GLU A 64 2.38 -15.80 5.58
C GLU A 64 1.22 -16.03 6.57
N ALA A 65 0.84 -15.00 7.32
CA ALA A 65 -0.24 -15.10 8.30
C ALA A 65 -1.65 -15.08 7.68
N LEU A 66 -1.82 -14.51 6.49
CA LEU A 66 -3.13 -14.26 5.87
C LEU A 66 -3.40 -15.12 4.64
N ILE A 67 -2.35 -15.54 3.91
CA ILE A 67 -2.46 -16.26 2.64
C ILE A 67 -2.12 -17.72 2.87
N GLN A 68 -3.03 -18.62 2.47
CA GLN A 68 -2.89 -20.07 2.66
C GLN A 68 -2.42 -20.78 1.36
N GLU A 69 -1.68 -20.07 0.50
CA GLU A 69 -1.19 -20.58 -0.76
C GLU A 69 0.34 -20.64 -0.75
N ASP A 70 0.91 -21.68 -1.36
CA ASP A 70 2.35 -21.84 -1.50
C ASP A 70 2.97 -20.94 -2.58
N GLU A 71 2.13 -20.46 -3.50
CA GLU A 71 2.51 -19.57 -4.60
C GLU A 71 1.61 -18.35 -4.63
N TYR A 72 2.17 -17.17 -4.38
CA TYR A 72 1.43 -15.91 -4.46
C TYR A 72 2.34 -14.72 -4.68
N VAL A 73 1.73 -13.64 -5.15
CA VAL A 73 2.31 -12.29 -5.16
C VAL A 73 1.46 -11.42 -4.24
N LEU A 74 2.08 -10.79 -3.27
CA LEU A 74 1.46 -9.77 -2.42
C LEU A 74 2.09 -8.42 -2.73
N LEU A 75 1.27 -7.47 -3.17
CA LEU A 75 1.64 -6.11 -3.50
C LEU A 75 1.09 -5.17 -2.42
N ASP A 76 1.92 -4.34 -1.83
CA ASP A 76 1.54 -3.29 -0.89
C ASP A 76 1.64 -1.93 -1.58
N CYS A 77 0.50 -1.24 -1.71
CA CYS A 77 0.41 0.08 -2.34
C CYS A 77 0.08 1.13 -1.30
N GLY A 78 1.11 1.87 -0.87
CA GLY A 78 1.02 2.97 0.06
C GLY A 78 0.86 4.33 -0.63
N SER A 79 0.81 5.39 0.19
CA SER A 79 0.77 6.77 -0.32
C SER A 79 2.11 7.22 -0.91
N ARG A 80 3.22 6.64 -0.45
CA ARG A 80 4.58 7.06 -0.80
C ARG A 80 5.32 6.08 -1.69
N ASP A 81 5.15 4.79 -1.45
CA ASP A 81 5.93 3.74 -2.07
C ASP A 81 5.08 2.50 -2.32
N ILE A 82 5.60 1.63 -3.15
CA ILE A 82 5.05 0.30 -3.42
C ILE A 82 6.09 -0.75 -3.09
N LYS A 83 5.61 -1.89 -2.57
CA LYS A 83 6.43 -3.04 -2.22
C LYS A 83 5.74 -4.29 -2.71
N PHE A 84 6.50 -5.28 -3.13
CA PHE A 84 5.94 -6.60 -3.38
C PHE A 84 6.80 -7.69 -2.73
N ILE A 85 6.16 -8.81 -2.46
CA ILE A 85 6.79 -10.07 -2.14
C ILE A 85 6.19 -11.16 -3.02
N LYS A 86 7.01 -12.09 -3.44
CA LYS A 86 6.61 -13.26 -4.21
C LYS A 86 7.03 -14.52 -3.48
N TYR A 87 6.08 -15.39 -3.26
CA TYR A 87 6.30 -16.73 -2.73
C TYR A 87 6.18 -17.76 -3.85
N ALA A 88 7.05 -18.76 -3.82
CA ALA A 88 7.02 -19.93 -4.68
C ALA A 88 7.46 -21.16 -3.87
N ASN A 89 6.70 -22.25 -3.96
CA ASN A 89 6.91 -23.47 -3.18
C ASN A 89 6.98 -23.20 -1.66
N GLY A 90 6.13 -22.35 -1.15
CA GLY A 90 6.06 -21.98 0.27
C GLY A 90 7.25 -21.16 0.78
N LYS A 91 8.12 -20.61 -0.09
CA LYS A 91 9.30 -19.84 0.28
C LYS A 91 9.30 -18.47 -0.41
N LEU A 92 9.85 -17.48 0.28
CA LEU A 92 10.08 -16.16 -0.30
C LEU A 92 11.08 -16.31 -1.48
N ALA A 93 10.58 -16.06 -2.68
CA ALA A 93 11.34 -16.22 -3.94
C ALA A 93 11.87 -14.89 -4.47
N ASP A 94 11.09 -13.80 -4.28
CA ASP A 94 11.47 -12.47 -4.78
C ASP A 94 10.78 -11.40 -3.94
N MET A 95 11.36 -10.21 -3.90
CA MET A 95 10.79 -9.04 -3.25
C MET A 95 11.33 -7.76 -3.88
N GLY A 96 10.53 -6.71 -3.86
CA GLY A 96 10.93 -5.41 -4.34
C GLY A 96 10.33 -4.27 -3.55
N TRP A 97 11.06 -3.17 -3.53
CA TRP A 97 10.64 -1.91 -2.93
C TRP A 97 10.99 -0.78 -3.87
N ASN A 98 9.97 -0.04 -4.30
CA ASN A 98 10.14 1.17 -5.08
C ASN A 98 9.62 2.37 -4.28
N ALA A 99 10.55 3.24 -3.88
CA ALA A 99 10.30 4.50 -3.18
C ALA A 99 10.63 5.72 -4.07
N GLU A 100 10.87 5.52 -5.35
CA GLU A 100 11.10 6.60 -6.31
C GLU A 100 9.81 7.41 -6.55
N CYS A 101 9.95 8.57 -7.18
CA CYS A 101 8.85 9.52 -7.42
C CYS A 101 7.63 8.88 -8.11
N GLY A 102 7.84 7.91 -9.01
CA GLY A 102 6.77 7.16 -9.65
C GLY A 102 5.93 6.30 -8.70
N ALA A 103 6.50 5.87 -7.59
CA ALA A 103 5.79 5.08 -6.58
C ALA A 103 5.00 5.94 -5.58
N SER A 104 5.30 7.22 -5.46
CA SER A 104 4.58 8.18 -4.58
C SER A 104 3.19 8.57 -5.10
N MET A 105 2.62 7.74 -5.96
CA MET A 105 1.39 8.06 -6.68
C MET A 105 0.13 7.89 -5.83
N GLY A 106 0.16 7.09 -4.76
CA GLY A 106 -0.97 6.95 -3.85
C GLY A 106 -1.35 8.25 -3.17
N PHE A 107 -0.38 9.06 -2.77
CA PHE A 107 -0.65 10.39 -2.22
C PHE A 107 -1.27 11.34 -3.27
N THR A 108 -0.84 11.26 -4.52
CA THR A 108 -1.43 12.03 -5.62
C THR A 108 -2.90 11.64 -5.85
N ILE A 109 -3.24 10.35 -5.78
CA ILE A 109 -4.63 9.88 -5.87
C ILE A 109 -5.47 10.48 -4.74
N GLU A 110 -4.97 10.47 -3.49
CA GLU A 110 -5.65 11.10 -2.34
C GLU A 110 -5.84 12.61 -2.53
N LEU A 111 -4.85 13.31 -3.12
CA LEU A 111 -4.95 14.75 -3.40
C LEU A 111 -5.98 15.06 -4.50
N LEU A 112 -5.99 14.28 -5.58
CA LEU A 112 -6.94 14.46 -6.69
C LEU A 112 -8.39 14.22 -6.24
N GLU A 113 -8.63 13.22 -5.38
CA GLU A 113 -9.93 12.97 -4.76
C GLU A 113 -10.47 14.24 -4.06
N ARG A 114 -9.61 14.83 -3.22
CA ARG A 114 -9.98 16.03 -2.44
C ARG A 114 -10.08 17.29 -3.29
N TYR A 115 -9.19 17.45 -4.27
CA TYR A 115 -9.15 18.66 -5.10
C TYR A 115 -10.34 18.76 -6.04
N TYR A 116 -10.77 17.64 -6.61
CA TYR A 116 -11.90 17.59 -7.54
C TYR A 116 -13.21 17.11 -6.89
N ASP A 117 -13.22 16.88 -5.57
CA ASP A 117 -14.38 16.36 -4.82
C ASP A 117 -14.97 15.08 -5.45
N LEU A 118 -14.07 14.13 -5.75
CA LEU A 118 -14.41 12.88 -6.41
C LEU A 118 -14.71 11.78 -5.39
N ASP A 119 -15.67 10.92 -5.73
CA ASP A 119 -15.90 9.65 -5.03
C ASP A 119 -15.47 8.49 -5.95
N TYR A 120 -14.31 7.92 -5.70
CA TYR A 120 -13.76 6.82 -6.50
C TYR A 120 -14.65 5.58 -6.54
N ALA A 121 -15.54 5.40 -5.55
CA ALA A 121 -16.50 4.29 -5.57
C ALA A 121 -17.58 4.45 -6.65
N ARG A 122 -17.79 5.66 -7.14
CA ARG A 122 -18.76 5.96 -8.21
C ARG A 122 -18.14 6.01 -9.59
N LEU A 123 -16.82 6.02 -9.69
CA LEU A 123 -16.14 6.08 -10.98
C LEU A 123 -16.06 4.70 -11.63
N ARG A 124 -16.20 4.68 -12.96
CA ARG A 124 -16.00 3.47 -13.74
C ARG A 124 -14.53 3.33 -14.14
N VAL A 125 -14.05 2.10 -14.20
CA VAL A 125 -12.73 1.82 -14.78
C VAL A 125 -12.77 2.19 -16.27
N PRO A 126 -11.92 3.14 -16.72
CA PRO A 126 -11.95 3.61 -18.10
C PRO A 126 -11.37 2.57 -19.06
N GLU A 127 -11.75 2.63 -20.34
CA GLU A 127 -11.09 1.81 -21.37
C GLU A 127 -9.67 2.29 -21.63
N GLN A 128 -9.49 3.59 -21.77
CA GLN A 128 -8.20 4.23 -22.00
C GLN A 128 -7.40 4.40 -20.70
N THR A 129 -6.09 4.63 -20.82
CA THR A 129 -5.20 4.91 -19.71
C THR A 129 -4.16 5.96 -20.10
N PHE A 130 -3.67 6.73 -19.15
CA PHE A 130 -2.46 7.55 -19.35
C PHE A 130 -1.21 6.72 -19.11
N SER A 131 -0.13 7.08 -19.82
CA SER A 131 1.20 6.51 -19.54
C SER A 131 1.85 7.30 -18.40
N VAL A 132 1.52 6.95 -17.17
CA VAL A 132 2.02 7.67 -15.99
C VAL A 132 3.44 7.23 -15.66
N THR A 133 4.42 8.11 -15.86
CA THR A 133 5.81 7.88 -15.44
C THR A 133 6.05 8.37 -14.01
N CYS A 134 5.43 9.47 -13.64
CA CYS A 134 5.54 10.10 -12.32
C CYS A 134 4.19 10.70 -11.94
N GLY A 135 3.81 10.58 -10.66
CA GLY A 135 2.54 11.13 -10.17
C GLY A 135 2.38 12.63 -10.38
N VAL A 136 3.48 13.39 -10.31
CA VAL A 136 3.46 14.84 -10.53
C VAL A 136 3.37 15.17 -12.03
N LEU A 137 4.20 14.55 -12.86
CA LEU A 137 4.18 14.77 -14.31
C LEU A 137 2.89 14.27 -14.96
N GLY A 138 2.34 13.17 -14.47
CA GLY A 138 1.07 12.64 -14.98
C GLY A 138 -0.15 13.52 -14.70
N MET A 139 -0.05 14.52 -13.79
CA MET A 139 -1.11 15.50 -13.61
C MET A 139 -1.30 16.42 -14.84
N SER A 140 -0.24 16.67 -15.60
CA SER A 140 -0.37 17.44 -16.85
C SER A 140 -1.30 16.73 -17.85
N ASP A 141 -1.24 15.40 -17.94
CA ASP A 141 -2.11 14.63 -18.82
C ASP A 141 -3.60 14.78 -18.43
N ILE A 142 -3.87 14.92 -17.12
CA ILE A 142 -5.24 15.21 -16.63
C ILE A 142 -5.69 16.58 -17.13
N PHE A 143 -4.87 17.63 -16.95
CA PHE A 143 -5.21 18.99 -17.36
C PHE A 143 -5.42 19.08 -18.89
N ASP A 144 -4.52 18.48 -19.66
CA ASP A 144 -4.59 18.50 -21.12
C ASP A 144 -5.86 17.75 -21.62
N ALA A 145 -6.21 16.64 -21.00
CA ALA A 145 -7.45 15.92 -21.32
C ALA A 145 -8.69 16.76 -20.99
N VAL A 146 -8.73 17.42 -19.83
CA VAL A 146 -9.86 18.27 -19.42
C VAL A 146 -10.00 19.48 -20.34
N ILE A 147 -8.89 20.14 -20.70
CA ILE A 147 -8.89 21.25 -21.67
C ILE A 147 -9.40 20.77 -23.05
N SER A 148 -9.11 19.52 -23.42
CA SER A 148 -9.58 18.91 -24.66
C SER A 148 -11.05 18.43 -24.60
N GLY A 149 -11.75 18.67 -23.49
CA GLY A 149 -13.19 18.38 -23.33
C GLY A 149 -13.49 17.01 -22.70
N VAL A 150 -12.49 16.30 -22.15
CA VAL A 150 -12.72 15.09 -21.36
C VAL A 150 -13.24 15.48 -19.98
N GLU A 151 -14.25 14.79 -19.49
CA GLU A 151 -14.76 14.97 -18.12
C GLU A 151 -13.65 14.72 -17.09
N VAL A 152 -13.60 15.56 -16.05
CA VAL A 152 -12.58 15.49 -14.97
C VAL A 152 -12.51 14.08 -14.37
N ALA A 153 -13.68 13.50 -14.05
CA ALA A 153 -13.78 12.16 -13.47
C ALA A 153 -13.14 11.08 -14.36
N GLU A 154 -13.36 11.15 -15.67
CA GLU A 154 -12.77 10.25 -16.66
C GLU A 154 -11.26 10.47 -16.77
N ALA A 155 -10.78 11.72 -16.82
CA ALA A 155 -9.35 12.02 -16.90
C ALA A 155 -8.59 11.51 -15.66
N VAL A 156 -9.14 11.73 -14.46
CA VAL A 156 -8.57 11.21 -13.21
C VAL A 156 -8.62 9.67 -13.18
N ALA A 157 -9.71 9.06 -13.67
CA ALA A 157 -9.80 7.60 -13.72
C ALA A 157 -8.73 6.99 -14.65
N ARG A 158 -8.43 7.60 -15.81
CA ARG A 158 -7.33 7.19 -16.70
C ARG A 158 -5.97 7.27 -16.03
N PHE A 159 -5.74 8.29 -15.22
CA PHE A 159 -4.54 8.45 -14.42
C PHE A 159 -4.42 7.33 -13.36
N VAL A 160 -5.47 7.08 -12.58
CA VAL A 160 -5.50 6.00 -11.56
C VAL A 160 -5.24 4.64 -12.19
N LYS A 161 -5.84 4.37 -13.37
CA LYS A 161 -5.58 3.15 -14.13
C LYS A 161 -4.11 3.02 -14.55
N GLY A 162 -3.49 4.12 -14.99
CA GLY A 162 -2.06 4.15 -15.33
C GLY A 162 -1.17 3.76 -14.16
N ILE A 163 -1.49 4.26 -12.96
CA ILE A 163 -0.81 3.90 -11.72
C ILE A 163 -0.97 2.41 -11.41
N ALA A 164 -2.18 1.87 -11.48
CA ALA A 164 -2.44 0.45 -11.23
C ALA A 164 -1.66 -0.46 -12.19
N ILE A 165 -1.58 -0.08 -13.48
CA ILE A 165 -0.79 -0.81 -14.48
C ILE A 165 0.71 -0.78 -14.14
N ASN A 166 1.24 0.35 -13.66
CA ASN A 166 2.63 0.44 -13.24
C ASN A 166 2.92 -0.43 -12.01
N ALA A 167 2.03 -0.40 -11.02
CA ALA A 167 2.14 -1.26 -9.84
C ALA A 167 2.06 -2.75 -10.21
N TYR A 168 1.18 -3.12 -11.14
CA TYR A 168 1.07 -4.46 -11.69
C TYR A 168 2.35 -4.94 -12.37
N ARG A 169 2.95 -4.09 -13.22
CA ARG A 169 4.22 -4.40 -13.92
C ARG A 169 5.37 -4.53 -12.93
N PHE A 170 5.43 -3.66 -11.92
CA PHE A 170 6.43 -3.74 -10.86
C PHE A 170 6.35 -5.06 -10.09
N ALA A 171 5.15 -5.60 -9.85
CA ALA A 171 4.93 -6.89 -9.21
C ALA A 171 5.19 -8.11 -10.13
N GLY A 172 5.71 -7.91 -11.35
CA GLY A 172 6.01 -8.99 -12.30
C GLY A 172 4.85 -9.48 -13.12
N SER A 173 3.76 -8.70 -13.24
CA SER A 173 2.59 -8.99 -14.09
C SER A 173 1.93 -10.35 -13.81
N PRO A 174 1.58 -10.69 -12.56
CA PRO A 174 1.02 -11.99 -12.21
C PRO A 174 -0.44 -12.15 -12.71
N ALA A 175 -0.89 -13.39 -12.93
CA ALA A 175 -2.30 -13.67 -13.26
C ALA A 175 -3.26 -13.39 -12.09
N LYS A 176 -2.76 -13.49 -10.85
CA LYS A 176 -3.48 -13.18 -9.61
C LYS A 176 -2.52 -12.49 -8.63
N LEU A 177 -3.01 -11.49 -7.92
CA LEU A 177 -2.25 -10.85 -6.85
C LEU A 177 -3.13 -10.57 -5.63
N TYR A 178 -2.51 -10.58 -4.46
CA TYR A 178 -3.04 -10.05 -3.23
C TYR A 178 -2.62 -8.60 -3.08
N LEU A 179 -3.54 -7.74 -2.65
CA LEU A 179 -3.28 -6.31 -2.54
C LEU A 179 -3.45 -5.83 -1.10
N SER A 180 -2.46 -5.09 -0.60
CA SER A 180 -2.51 -4.40 0.69
C SER A 180 -2.14 -2.93 0.57
N GLY A 181 -2.14 -2.22 1.70
CA GLY A 181 -1.84 -0.79 1.75
C GLY A 181 -3.07 0.09 1.62
N GLY A 182 -2.87 1.40 1.68
CA GLY A 182 -3.97 2.38 1.66
C GLY A 182 -4.84 2.33 0.40
N LEU A 183 -4.23 2.02 -0.75
CA LEU A 183 -4.93 1.97 -2.02
C LEU A 183 -5.79 0.71 -2.23
N CYS A 184 -5.68 -0.31 -1.38
CA CYS A 184 -6.54 -1.49 -1.47
C CYS A 184 -8.02 -1.21 -1.16
N ASP A 185 -8.32 -0.06 -0.52
CA ASP A 185 -9.68 0.39 -0.23
C ASP A 185 -10.25 1.31 -1.35
N ASN A 186 -9.47 1.61 -2.39
CA ASN A 186 -9.93 2.40 -3.54
C ASN A 186 -10.46 1.46 -4.64
N PRO A 187 -11.79 1.37 -4.86
CA PRO A 187 -12.36 0.41 -5.81
C PRO A 187 -11.98 0.69 -7.27
N LEU A 188 -11.77 1.95 -7.64
CA LEU A 188 -11.28 2.29 -8.98
C LEU A 188 -9.86 1.77 -9.19
N PHE A 189 -8.97 1.94 -8.21
CA PHE A 189 -7.60 1.43 -8.27
C PHE A 189 -7.58 -0.10 -8.35
N VAL A 190 -8.32 -0.77 -7.46
CA VAL A 190 -8.43 -2.24 -7.44
C VAL A 190 -8.97 -2.78 -8.77
N GLY A 191 -10.05 -2.19 -9.29
CA GLY A 191 -10.66 -2.59 -10.56
C GLY A 191 -9.80 -2.29 -11.80
N SER A 192 -8.78 -1.45 -11.68
CA SER A 192 -7.90 -1.04 -12.79
C SER A 192 -6.76 -2.03 -13.08
N PHE A 193 -6.54 -3.03 -12.25
CA PHE A 193 -5.54 -4.06 -12.50
C PHE A 193 -6.00 -5.01 -13.62
N PRO A 194 -5.10 -5.42 -14.54
CA PRO A 194 -5.44 -6.33 -15.64
C PRO A 194 -5.41 -7.82 -15.22
N CYS A 195 -5.57 -8.13 -13.93
CA CYS A 195 -5.53 -9.47 -13.37
C CYS A 195 -6.54 -9.61 -12.22
N GLN A 196 -6.68 -10.82 -11.69
CA GLN A 196 -7.46 -11.05 -10.48
C GLN A 196 -6.76 -10.40 -9.27
N VAL A 197 -7.47 -9.53 -8.54
CA VAL A 197 -6.99 -8.89 -7.31
C VAL A 197 -7.79 -9.37 -6.12
N ILE A 198 -7.10 -9.72 -5.04
CA ILE A 198 -7.69 -10.10 -3.74
C ILE A 198 -7.23 -9.06 -2.71
N PRO A 199 -8.07 -8.08 -2.33
CA PRO A 199 -7.72 -7.11 -1.31
C PRO A 199 -7.62 -7.76 0.08
N LEU A 200 -6.51 -7.53 0.79
CA LEU A 200 -6.28 -7.98 2.16
C LEU A 200 -6.49 -6.86 3.20
N GLY A 201 -6.77 -5.65 2.74
CA GLY A 201 -6.92 -4.48 3.60
C GLY A 201 -5.59 -3.83 3.96
N ARG A 202 -5.69 -2.77 4.73
CA ARG A 202 -4.56 -1.87 5.05
C ARG A 202 -3.74 -2.26 6.28
N PHE A 203 -4.04 -3.39 6.91
CA PHE A 203 -3.42 -3.79 8.17
C PHE A 203 -2.45 -4.98 8.05
N VAL A 204 -2.04 -5.35 6.84
CA VAL A 204 -1.16 -6.50 6.60
C VAL A 204 0.18 -6.35 7.31
N LEU A 205 0.80 -5.16 7.29
CA LEU A 205 2.04 -4.90 8.02
C LEU A 205 1.87 -5.05 9.55
N LEU A 206 0.75 -4.62 10.12
CA LEU A 206 0.46 -4.86 11.55
C LEU A 206 0.28 -6.35 11.86
N ARG A 207 -0.34 -7.13 10.96
CA ARG A 207 -0.43 -8.59 11.10
C ARG A 207 0.96 -9.22 11.08
N GLY A 208 1.83 -8.72 10.20
CA GLY A 208 3.22 -9.12 10.14
C GLY A 208 4.00 -8.79 11.40
N LEU A 209 3.82 -7.58 11.98
CA LEU A 209 4.39 -7.23 13.28
C LEU A 209 3.89 -8.15 14.40
N ALA A 210 2.60 -8.51 14.40
CA ALA A 210 2.04 -9.42 15.38
C ALA A 210 2.64 -10.84 15.27
N ALA A 211 2.88 -11.31 14.05
CA ALA A 211 3.57 -12.58 13.81
C ALA A 211 5.03 -12.52 14.29
N GLU A 212 5.75 -11.44 13.95
CA GLU A 212 7.13 -11.20 14.36
C GLU A 212 7.28 -11.05 15.88
N ALA A 213 6.31 -10.47 16.57
CA ALA A 213 6.30 -10.37 18.02
C ALA A 213 6.20 -11.74 18.71
N ARG A 214 5.50 -12.69 18.10
CA ARG A 214 5.33 -14.06 18.63
C ARG A 214 6.52 -14.97 18.29
N HIS A 215 7.08 -14.82 17.09
CA HIS A 215 8.15 -15.63 16.55
C HIS A 215 9.20 -14.74 15.87
N PRO A 216 10.11 -14.12 16.65
CA PRO A 216 11.11 -13.22 16.10
C PRO A 216 11.97 -13.88 15.04
N SER A 217 12.18 -13.18 13.93
CA SER A 217 13.17 -13.59 12.92
C SER A 217 14.57 -13.60 13.53
N PRO A 218 15.45 -14.51 13.12
CA PRO A 218 16.85 -14.47 13.55
C PRO A 218 17.46 -13.11 13.12
N PRO A 219 18.39 -12.57 13.91
CA PRO A 219 19.07 -11.34 13.55
C PRO A 219 19.76 -11.51 12.18
N PRO A 220 19.83 -10.44 11.37
CA PRO A 220 20.53 -10.50 10.10
C PRO A 220 21.98 -10.95 10.36
N VAL A 221 22.45 -11.92 9.62
CA VAL A 221 23.86 -12.34 9.64
C VAL A 221 24.69 -11.15 9.20
N SER A 222 25.55 -10.65 10.08
CA SER A 222 26.45 -9.51 9.88
C SER A 222 27.50 -9.77 8.80
#